data_c9da785069b969956d701ee29b734429
#
_entry.id   c9da785069b969956d701ee29b734429
#
_cell.length_a   1.000
_cell.length_b   1.000
_cell.length_c   1.000
_cell.angle_alpha   90.00
_cell.angle_beta   90.00
_cell.angle_gamma   90.00
#
_symmetry.space_group_name_H-M   'P 1'
#
loop_
_entity.id
_entity.type
_entity.pdbx_description
1 polymer ?
#
loop_
_entity_poly.entity_id
_entity_poly.type
_entity_poly.pdbx_seq_one_letter_code
_entity_poly.pdbx_strand_id
1 'polypeptide(L)'
;MKPIKEGKVREIYDNGDSLIMVATDRISCFDVILHNIIKKKGTVLTKMSEFWFNYTKDILPNHMITTDVAQMPEYFRKPEFDGNSMMCKKLEMLPIECIVRGYITGSGWASYKENGTVCGITLPEGLKESDKLPEPIYTPSTKAEIGDHDENISFEQSIAHLEKYFPGKGEEYATKLRDYTIALYKKCADYAREHGIIIADTKFEFGLDENGQIIIGDEMLTPDSSRFWPLDSYEPGHSQPSFDKQFARDWLKANPDNDWTLPEEITEKTIAKYLQAYSLLTGEEL
;
A
#
# COMPACT_ATOMS: atom_id res chain seq x y z
N MET A 1 0.86 -2.50 27.19
CA MET A 1 0.65 -3.68 26.35
C MET A 1 1.86 -3.79 25.43
N LYS A 2 2.32 -4.98 25.07
CA LYS A 2 3.42 -5.11 24.08
C LYS A 2 2.81 -5.54 22.75
N PRO A 3 3.31 -5.04 21.60
CA PRO A 3 2.90 -5.54 20.32
C PRO A 3 3.35 -7.00 20.11
N ILE A 4 2.54 -7.78 19.41
CA ILE A 4 2.91 -9.15 18.97
C ILE A 4 3.78 -9.12 17.72
N LYS A 5 3.74 -8.00 16.97
CA LYS A 5 4.60 -7.75 15.81
C LYS A 5 4.90 -6.27 15.69
N GLU A 6 6.17 -5.95 15.54
CA GLU A 6 6.65 -4.61 15.22
C GLU A 6 7.17 -4.62 13.77
N GLY A 7 6.41 -3.98 12.88
CA GLY A 7 6.84 -3.74 11.50
C GLY A 7 7.64 -2.46 11.37
N LYS A 8 8.08 -2.14 10.16
CA LYS A 8 8.87 -0.92 9.88
C LYS A 8 8.11 0.36 10.27
N VAL A 9 6.80 0.39 10.03
CA VAL A 9 5.93 1.56 10.24
C VAL A 9 4.65 1.26 11.00
N ARG A 10 4.42 0.00 11.41
CA ARG A 10 3.21 -0.43 12.13
C ARG A 10 3.55 -1.34 13.29
N GLU A 11 2.71 -1.26 14.30
CA GLU A 11 2.69 -2.15 15.45
C GLU A 11 1.36 -2.89 15.49
N ILE A 12 1.40 -4.18 15.75
CA ILE A 12 0.21 -5.04 15.82
C ILE A 12 0.10 -5.59 17.21
N TYR A 13 -1.06 -5.42 17.82
CA TYR A 13 -1.39 -5.88 19.17
C TYR A 13 -2.50 -6.93 19.10
N ASP A 14 -2.34 -7.98 19.89
CA ASP A 14 -3.39 -8.99 20.06
C ASP A 14 -4.46 -8.48 21.04
N ASN A 15 -5.70 -8.54 20.60
CA ASN A 15 -6.88 -8.15 21.41
C ASN A 15 -7.87 -9.31 21.54
N GLY A 16 -7.39 -10.55 21.70
CA GLY A 16 -8.26 -11.72 21.78
C GLY A 16 -8.85 -12.09 20.42
N ASP A 17 -10.10 -11.78 20.18
CA ASP A 17 -10.78 -12.11 18.91
C ASP A 17 -10.48 -11.12 17.77
N SER A 18 -9.73 -10.06 18.06
CA SER A 18 -9.36 -9.03 17.08
C SER A 18 -7.88 -8.65 17.19
N LEU A 19 -7.44 -7.80 16.29
CA LEU A 19 -6.13 -7.14 16.35
C LEU A 19 -6.32 -5.63 16.47
N ILE A 20 -5.34 -4.96 17.07
CA ILE A 20 -5.24 -3.51 16.97
C ILE A 20 -3.94 -3.19 16.23
N MET A 21 -4.09 -2.52 15.10
CA MET A 21 -3.00 -2.04 14.26
C MET A 21 -2.78 -0.57 14.54
N VAL A 22 -1.56 -0.21 14.96
CA VAL A 22 -1.15 1.17 15.20
C VAL A 22 -0.17 1.58 14.12
N ALA A 23 -0.57 2.51 13.26
CA ALA A 23 0.34 3.12 12.30
C ALA A 23 1.19 4.17 13.03
N THR A 24 2.50 4.03 12.92
CA THR A 24 3.44 4.93 13.60
C THR A 24 3.88 6.07 12.68
N ASP A 25 4.45 7.09 13.27
CA ASP A 25 5.08 8.19 12.55
C ASP A 25 6.50 7.88 12.02
N ARG A 26 6.95 6.63 12.19
CA ARG A 26 8.21 6.15 11.61
C ARG A 26 8.13 6.16 10.09
N ILE A 27 9.24 6.49 9.44
CA ILE A 27 9.40 6.39 7.99
C ILE A 27 10.48 5.37 7.65
N SER A 28 10.24 4.58 6.63
CA SER A 28 11.21 3.62 6.10
C SER A 28 11.46 3.90 4.61
N CYS A 29 12.74 3.95 4.25
CA CYS A 29 13.21 4.04 2.87
C CYS A 29 14.28 2.98 2.62
N PHE A 30 14.23 2.31 1.46
CA PHE A 30 15.20 1.25 1.10
C PHE A 30 15.35 0.17 2.19
N ASP A 31 14.22 -0.24 2.77
CA ASP A 31 14.11 -1.22 3.84
C ASP A 31 14.74 -0.82 5.19
N VAL A 32 15.27 0.38 5.31
CA VAL A 32 15.81 0.95 6.55
C VAL A 32 14.80 1.90 7.18
N ILE A 33 14.60 1.78 8.50
CA ILE A 33 13.83 2.75 9.30
C ILE A 33 14.76 3.95 9.57
N LEU A 34 14.30 5.14 9.16
CA LEU A 34 15.06 6.37 9.37
C LEU A 34 14.99 6.82 10.84
N HIS A 35 15.96 7.61 11.26
CA HIS A 35 15.98 8.20 12.60
C HIS A 35 14.90 9.28 12.82
N ASN A 36 14.35 9.80 11.72
CA ASN A 36 13.30 10.81 11.77
C ASN A 36 11.92 10.22 12.06
N ILE A 37 11.09 11.06 12.67
CA ILE A 37 9.65 10.85 12.85
C ILE A 37 8.90 11.87 11.98
N ILE A 38 7.98 11.41 11.17
CA ILE A 38 7.11 12.25 10.33
C ILE A 38 5.77 12.41 11.05
N LYS A 39 5.64 13.45 11.85
CA LYS A 39 4.44 13.71 12.67
C LYS A 39 3.17 13.65 11.83
N LYS A 40 2.10 13.04 12.36
CA LYS A 40 0.81 12.79 11.70
C LYS A 40 0.84 11.76 10.56
N LYS A 41 2.00 11.19 10.21
CA LYS A 41 2.06 10.16 9.15
C LYS A 41 1.14 8.98 9.48
N GLY A 42 1.23 8.45 10.70
CA GLY A 42 0.39 7.34 11.13
C GLY A 42 -1.11 7.66 11.02
N THR A 43 -1.50 8.88 11.37
CA THR A 43 -2.89 9.35 11.24
C THR A 43 -3.33 9.39 9.78
N VAL A 44 -2.51 9.92 8.87
CA VAL A 44 -2.82 9.94 7.44
C VAL A 44 -3.03 8.51 6.92
N LEU A 45 -2.13 7.57 7.24
CA LEU A 45 -2.23 6.18 6.77
C LEU A 45 -3.52 5.51 7.25
N THR A 46 -3.87 5.69 8.52
CA THR A 46 -5.07 5.08 9.12
C THR A 46 -6.34 5.69 8.54
N LYS A 47 -6.43 7.02 8.51
CA LYS A 47 -7.63 7.73 8.02
C LYS A 47 -7.84 7.53 6.53
N MET A 48 -6.78 7.47 5.74
CA MET A 48 -6.88 7.18 4.31
C MET A 48 -7.34 5.75 4.07
N SER A 49 -6.82 4.76 4.83
CA SER A 49 -7.29 3.37 4.74
C SER A 49 -8.78 3.26 5.15
N GLU A 50 -9.20 3.93 6.23
CA GLU A 50 -10.60 4.01 6.66
C GLU A 50 -11.51 4.55 5.56
N PHE A 51 -11.12 5.64 4.91
CA PHE A 51 -11.85 6.22 3.79
C PHE A 51 -12.04 5.20 2.65
N TRP A 52 -10.96 4.57 2.19
CA TRP A 52 -11.02 3.63 1.08
C TRP A 52 -11.76 2.34 1.42
N PHE A 53 -11.62 1.82 2.63
CA PHE A 53 -12.40 0.67 3.10
C PHE A 53 -13.90 0.95 3.07
N ASN A 54 -14.31 2.15 3.48
CA ASN A 54 -15.71 2.56 3.41
C ASN A 54 -16.20 2.77 1.97
N TYR A 55 -15.35 3.34 1.11
CA TYR A 55 -15.69 3.61 -0.29
C TYR A 55 -15.83 2.34 -1.14
N THR A 56 -15.13 1.27 -0.80
CA THR A 56 -15.06 0.04 -1.61
C THR A 56 -15.82 -1.15 -1.03
N LYS A 57 -16.56 -0.97 0.07
CA LYS A 57 -17.32 -2.03 0.73
C LYS A 57 -18.36 -2.74 -0.14
N ASP A 58 -18.76 -2.14 -1.25
CA ASP A 58 -19.66 -2.72 -2.25
C ASP A 58 -18.97 -3.71 -3.19
N ILE A 59 -17.64 -3.65 -3.32
CA ILE A 59 -16.85 -4.60 -4.10
C ILE A 59 -16.44 -5.80 -3.23
N LEU A 60 -15.85 -5.50 -2.04
CA LEU A 60 -15.29 -6.51 -1.16
C LEU A 60 -15.36 -6.04 0.29
N PRO A 61 -15.73 -6.91 1.23
CA PRO A 61 -15.59 -6.61 2.65
C PRO A 61 -14.12 -6.45 3.04
N ASN A 62 -13.89 -5.74 4.14
CA ASN A 62 -12.56 -5.49 4.69
C ASN A 62 -12.47 -5.90 6.16
N HIS A 63 -11.25 -5.88 6.70
CA HIS A 63 -10.98 -6.31 8.07
C HIS A 63 -11.27 -5.25 9.14
N MET A 64 -11.50 -3.99 8.77
CA MET A 64 -11.70 -2.91 9.73
C MET A 64 -12.96 -3.11 10.54
N ILE A 65 -12.84 -3.04 11.87
CA ILE A 65 -13.95 -3.03 12.81
C ILE A 65 -14.27 -1.57 13.19
N THR A 66 -13.25 -0.84 13.66
CA THR A 66 -13.39 0.58 14.04
C THR A 66 -12.03 1.28 14.09
N THR A 67 -12.03 2.59 13.90
CA THR A 67 -10.89 3.49 14.18
C THR A 67 -11.14 4.37 15.40
N ASP A 68 -12.33 4.28 16.01
CA ASP A 68 -12.67 5.00 17.23
C ASP A 68 -12.02 4.33 18.46
N VAL A 69 -11.01 4.99 19.01
CA VAL A 69 -10.29 4.50 20.19
C VAL A 69 -11.16 4.35 21.44
N ALA A 70 -12.31 5.04 21.50
CA ALA A 70 -13.27 4.88 22.60
C ALA A 70 -13.88 3.47 22.63
N GLN A 71 -13.92 2.78 21.50
CA GLN A 71 -14.40 1.40 21.34
C GLN A 71 -13.28 0.35 21.53
N MET A 72 -12.04 0.79 21.72
CA MET A 72 -10.89 -0.07 21.94
C MET A 72 -10.63 -0.30 23.43
N PRO A 73 -9.76 -1.27 23.81
CA PRO A 73 -9.33 -1.45 25.18
C PRO A 73 -8.74 -0.16 25.80
N GLU A 74 -8.84 -0.02 27.10
CA GLU A 74 -8.41 1.18 27.85
C GLU A 74 -6.98 1.64 27.51
N TYR A 75 -6.08 0.69 27.26
CA TYR A 75 -4.69 0.98 26.89
C TYR A 75 -4.59 1.90 25.66
N PHE A 76 -5.50 1.76 24.69
CA PHE A 76 -5.51 2.50 23.42
C PHE A 76 -6.34 3.79 23.45
N ARG A 77 -7.01 4.10 24.57
CA ARG A 77 -7.83 5.33 24.71
C ARG A 77 -7.03 6.58 25.05
N LYS A 78 -5.70 6.52 24.86
CA LYS A 78 -4.80 7.64 25.10
C LYS A 78 -4.66 8.49 23.84
N PRO A 79 -4.33 9.80 23.97
CA PRO A 79 -4.18 10.69 22.84
C PRO A 79 -3.15 10.23 21.80
N GLU A 80 -2.12 9.50 22.21
CA GLU A 80 -1.07 8.98 21.32
C GLU A 80 -1.56 7.93 20.32
N PHE A 81 -2.72 7.30 20.57
CA PHE A 81 -3.33 6.28 19.71
C PHE A 81 -4.51 6.80 18.90
N ASP A 82 -4.96 8.01 19.20
CA ASP A 82 -6.11 8.62 18.51
C ASP A 82 -5.77 8.99 17.06
N GLY A 83 -6.62 8.54 16.15
CA GLY A 83 -6.50 8.76 14.72
C GLY A 83 -5.50 7.87 13.99
N ASN A 84 -4.58 7.17 14.68
CA ASN A 84 -3.57 6.30 14.08
C ASN A 84 -3.77 4.81 14.36
N SER A 85 -4.84 4.46 15.06
CA SER A 85 -5.16 3.09 15.46
C SER A 85 -6.39 2.55 14.75
N MET A 86 -6.37 1.27 14.41
CA MET A 86 -7.48 0.56 13.79
C MET A 86 -7.66 -0.80 14.46
N MET A 87 -8.86 -1.08 14.97
CA MET A 87 -9.24 -2.42 15.42
C MET A 87 -9.71 -3.21 14.21
N CYS A 88 -9.16 -4.40 14.03
CA CYS A 88 -9.34 -5.23 12.85
C CYS A 88 -9.73 -6.66 13.20
N LYS A 89 -10.44 -7.32 12.30
CA LYS A 89 -10.62 -8.78 12.33
C LYS A 89 -9.27 -9.47 12.18
N LYS A 90 -9.11 -10.62 12.83
CA LYS A 90 -8.00 -11.53 12.54
C LYS A 90 -8.25 -12.23 11.21
N LEU A 91 -7.23 -12.26 10.36
CA LEU A 91 -7.29 -12.93 9.07
C LEU A 91 -6.18 -13.97 8.97
N GLU A 92 -6.45 -15.07 8.28
CA GLU A 92 -5.42 -15.90 7.71
C GLU A 92 -4.92 -15.24 6.42
N MET A 93 -3.79 -14.52 6.50
CA MET A 93 -3.28 -13.74 5.38
C MET A 93 -2.83 -14.63 4.24
N LEU A 94 -3.26 -14.31 3.02
CA LEU A 94 -2.79 -14.97 1.81
C LEU A 94 -1.38 -14.47 1.46
N PRO A 95 -0.42 -15.37 1.18
CA PRO A 95 0.99 -15.04 1.05
C PRO A 95 1.35 -14.44 -0.33
N ILE A 96 0.54 -13.51 -0.80
CA ILE A 96 0.71 -12.79 -2.07
C ILE A 96 0.54 -11.29 -1.80
N GLU A 97 1.48 -10.49 -2.29
CA GLU A 97 1.29 -9.06 -2.47
C GLU A 97 0.61 -8.81 -3.81
N CYS A 98 -0.61 -8.28 -3.75
CA CYS A 98 -1.44 -8.05 -4.93
C CYS A 98 -1.17 -6.66 -5.50
N ILE A 99 -0.21 -6.56 -6.40
CA ILE A 99 0.21 -5.31 -7.03
C ILE A 99 -0.56 -5.13 -8.34
N VAL A 100 -1.10 -3.94 -8.54
CA VAL A 100 -1.75 -3.51 -9.79
C VAL A 100 -1.10 -2.24 -10.31
N ARG A 101 -0.90 -2.19 -11.63
CA ARG A 101 -0.27 -1.05 -12.29
C ARG A 101 -1.18 -0.54 -13.41
N GLY A 102 -1.55 0.73 -13.33
CA GLY A 102 -2.22 1.43 -14.43
C GLY A 102 -1.27 2.26 -15.28
N TYR A 103 -0.05 2.46 -14.77
CA TYR A 103 1.03 3.21 -15.42
C TYR A 103 2.33 2.42 -15.27
N ILE A 104 3.23 2.56 -16.27
CA ILE A 104 4.50 1.83 -16.27
C ILE A 104 5.59 2.65 -15.57
N THR A 105 5.95 2.27 -14.34
CA THR A 105 6.95 2.98 -13.52
C THR A 105 7.64 2.04 -12.54
N GLY A 106 8.68 2.51 -11.86
CA GLY A 106 9.39 1.77 -10.82
C GLY A 106 9.95 0.43 -11.32
N SER A 107 9.74 -0.64 -10.56
CA SER A 107 10.22 -1.99 -10.92
C SER A 107 9.54 -2.52 -12.19
N GLY A 108 8.29 -2.13 -12.47
CA GLY A 108 7.61 -2.47 -13.72
C GLY A 108 8.30 -1.85 -14.94
N TRP A 109 8.67 -0.58 -14.85
CA TRP A 109 9.44 0.09 -15.90
C TRP A 109 10.83 -0.54 -16.09
N ALA A 110 11.51 -0.89 -15.00
CA ALA A 110 12.81 -1.57 -15.07
C ALA A 110 12.69 -2.92 -15.81
N SER A 111 11.71 -3.74 -15.46
CA SER A 111 11.44 -5.02 -16.13
C SER A 111 11.09 -4.83 -17.61
N TYR A 112 10.20 -3.89 -17.92
CA TYR A 112 9.83 -3.60 -19.32
C TYR A 112 11.03 -3.19 -20.18
N LYS A 113 11.91 -2.32 -19.67
CA LYS A 113 13.14 -1.93 -20.39
C LYS A 113 14.07 -3.09 -20.70
N GLU A 114 14.10 -4.09 -19.84
CA GLU A 114 14.97 -5.25 -19.96
C GLU A 114 14.49 -6.22 -21.04
N ASN A 115 13.17 -6.51 -21.06
CA ASN A 115 12.66 -7.60 -21.88
C ASN A 115 11.25 -7.38 -22.48
N GLY A 116 10.67 -6.19 -22.35
CA GLY A 116 9.34 -5.87 -22.87
C GLY A 116 8.18 -6.47 -22.07
N THR A 117 8.46 -7.07 -20.90
CA THR A 117 7.42 -7.73 -20.09
C THR A 117 7.43 -7.26 -18.63
N VAL A 118 6.30 -7.46 -17.93
CA VAL A 118 6.20 -7.30 -16.49
C VAL A 118 5.43 -8.51 -15.92
N CYS A 119 6.04 -9.26 -15.03
CA CYS A 119 5.44 -10.47 -14.44
C CYS A 119 4.90 -11.46 -15.51
N GLY A 120 5.62 -11.63 -16.61
CA GLY A 120 5.22 -12.48 -17.74
C GLY A 120 4.19 -11.87 -18.70
N ILE A 121 3.71 -10.66 -18.43
CA ILE A 121 2.76 -9.94 -19.30
C ILE A 121 3.57 -9.15 -20.33
N THR A 122 3.40 -9.48 -21.62
CA THR A 122 3.99 -8.71 -22.73
C THR A 122 3.24 -7.40 -22.88
N LEU A 123 3.97 -6.28 -22.87
CA LEU A 123 3.42 -4.95 -23.04
C LEU A 123 3.67 -4.41 -24.46
N PRO A 124 2.90 -3.42 -24.93
CA PRO A 124 3.12 -2.77 -26.22
C PRO A 124 4.56 -2.22 -26.35
N GLU A 125 5.10 -2.27 -27.54
CA GLU A 125 6.41 -1.66 -27.85
C GLU A 125 6.32 -0.12 -27.80
N GLY A 126 7.43 0.51 -27.44
CA GLY A 126 7.58 1.97 -27.49
C GLY A 126 7.02 2.72 -26.30
N LEU A 127 6.61 2.03 -25.22
CA LEU A 127 6.23 2.69 -23.99
C LEU A 127 7.39 3.47 -23.39
N LYS A 128 7.07 4.63 -22.84
CA LYS A 128 7.99 5.49 -22.08
C LYS A 128 7.72 5.37 -20.59
N GLU A 129 8.67 5.78 -19.78
CA GLU A 129 8.46 5.85 -18.33
C GLU A 129 7.23 6.69 -17.99
N SER A 130 6.43 6.21 -17.06
CA SER A 130 5.16 6.82 -16.64
C SER A 130 4.03 6.81 -17.66
N ASP A 131 4.17 6.15 -18.81
CA ASP A 131 3.04 5.99 -19.73
C ASP A 131 1.88 5.27 -19.06
N LYS A 132 0.66 5.72 -19.39
CA LYS A 132 -0.56 5.00 -19.01
C LYS A 132 -0.66 3.71 -19.80
N LEU A 133 -0.89 2.60 -19.12
CA LEU A 133 -1.14 1.32 -19.78
C LEU A 133 -2.54 1.29 -20.41
N PRO A 134 -2.73 0.55 -21.52
CA PRO A 134 -4.04 0.39 -22.17
C PRO A 134 -5.11 -0.13 -21.20
N GLU A 135 -4.73 -1.10 -20.36
CA GLU A 135 -5.52 -1.64 -19.26
C GLU A 135 -4.62 -1.80 -18.04
N PRO A 136 -5.17 -1.69 -16.81
CA PRO A 136 -4.41 -2.03 -15.61
C PRO A 136 -3.98 -3.49 -15.63
N ILE A 137 -2.74 -3.75 -15.23
CA ILE A 137 -2.16 -5.09 -15.17
C ILE A 137 -1.98 -5.53 -13.72
N TYR A 138 -2.27 -6.80 -13.46
CA TYR A 138 -2.00 -7.46 -12.17
C TYR A 138 -0.61 -8.07 -12.18
N THR A 139 0.25 -7.59 -11.30
CA THR A 139 1.69 -7.94 -11.23
C THR A 139 2.05 -8.38 -9.82
N PRO A 140 1.64 -9.59 -9.41
CA PRO A 140 1.81 -10.06 -8.04
C PRO A 140 3.26 -10.26 -7.66
N SER A 141 3.54 -10.23 -6.35
CA SER A 141 4.78 -10.75 -5.79
C SER A 141 4.51 -11.71 -4.64
N THR A 142 5.48 -12.56 -4.35
CA THR A 142 5.45 -13.35 -3.13
C THR A 142 5.56 -12.41 -1.94
N LYS A 143 4.98 -12.81 -0.81
CA LYS A 143 5.25 -12.18 0.48
C LYS A 143 6.33 -13.00 1.17
N ALA A 144 7.55 -12.49 1.13
CA ALA A 144 8.70 -13.17 1.71
C ALA A 144 8.62 -13.25 3.24
N GLU A 145 9.25 -14.28 3.80
CA GLU A 145 9.48 -14.34 5.24
C GLU A 145 10.48 -13.26 5.69
N ILE A 146 10.52 -12.97 6.99
CA ILE A 146 11.41 -11.94 7.53
C ILE A 146 12.87 -12.30 7.23
N GLY A 147 13.51 -11.50 6.40
CA GLY A 147 14.92 -11.67 5.98
C GLY A 147 15.12 -12.01 4.51
N ASP A 148 14.06 -12.37 3.81
CA ASP A 148 14.04 -12.58 2.36
C ASP A 148 13.44 -11.37 1.62
N HIS A 149 13.60 -11.32 0.31
CA HIS A 149 13.02 -10.29 -0.55
C HIS A 149 11.80 -10.81 -1.27
N ASP A 150 10.78 -9.95 -1.41
CA ASP A 150 9.60 -10.21 -2.22
C ASP A 150 10.01 -10.40 -3.69
N GLU A 151 9.54 -11.46 -4.32
CA GLU A 151 9.84 -11.77 -5.71
C GLU A 151 8.62 -11.52 -6.60
N ASN A 152 8.79 -10.72 -7.65
CA ASN A 152 7.77 -10.55 -8.67
C ASN A 152 7.54 -11.90 -9.38
N ILE A 153 6.29 -12.30 -9.47
CA ILE A 153 5.88 -13.58 -10.06
C ILE A 153 4.80 -13.40 -11.12
N SER A 154 4.68 -14.35 -12.04
CA SER A 154 3.57 -14.38 -12.99
C SER A 154 2.26 -14.82 -12.31
N PHE A 155 1.14 -14.65 -13.01
CA PHE A 155 -0.14 -15.16 -12.53
C PHE A 155 -0.11 -16.68 -12.30
N GLU A 156 0.47 -17.43 -13.23
CA GLU A 156 0.62 -18.89 -13.12
C GLU A 156 1.49 -19.30 -11.94
N GLN A 157 2.57 -18.54 -11.70
CA GLN A 157 3.41 -18.76 -10.52
C GLN A 157 2.67 -18.42 -9.22
N SER A 158 1.76 -17.44 -9.23
CA SER A 158 0.94 -17.13 -8.06
C SER A 158 -0.05 -18.26 -7.73
N ILE A 159 -0.61 -18.92 -8.75
CA ILE A 159 -1.42 -20.14 -8.58
C ILE A 159 -0.59 -21.23 -7.88
N ALA A 160 0.59 -21.52 -8.42
CA ALA A 160 1.47 -22.55 -7.84
C ALA A 160 1.94 -22.21 -6.42
N HIS A 161 2.15 -20.91 -6.14
CA HIS A 161 2.53 -20.45 -4.80
C HIS A 161 1.38 -20.65 -3.80
N LEU A 162 0.17 -20.22 -4.14
CA LEU A 162 -1.01 -20.39 -3.28
C LEU A 162 -1.38 -21.85 -3.08
N GLU A 163 -1.21 -22.70 -4.09
CA GLU A 163 -1.48 -24.16 -4.00
C GLU A 163 -0.63 -24.85 -2.91
N LYS A 164 0.59 -24.34 -2.64
CA LYS A 164 1.45 -24.88 -1.57
C LYS A 164 0.87 -24.64 -0.18
N TYR A 165 0.22 -23.50 0.03
CA TYR A 165 -0.35 -23.11 1.32
C TYR A 165 -1.81 -23.53 1.47
N PHE A 166 -2.55 -23.57 0.35
CA PHE A 166 -3.98 -23.88 0.29
C PHE A 166 -4.25 -24.94 -0.78
N PRO A 167 -3.93 -26.22 -0.52
CA PRO A 167 -4.07 -27.30 -1.49
C PRO A 167 -5.48 -27.42 -2.07
N GLY A 168 -5.60 -27.46 -3.39
CA GLY A 168 -6.86 -27.48 -4.13
C GLY A 168 -7.56 -26.13 -4.25
N LYS A 169 -6.93 -25.03 -3.82
CA LYS A 169 -7.48 -23.66 -3.85
C LYS A 169 -6.61 -22.66 -4.61
N GLY A 170 -5.43 -23.06 -5.07
CA GLY A 170 -4.46 -22.14 -5.67
C GLY A 170 -5.04 -21.34 -6.83
N GLU A 171 -5.67 -21.98 -7.81
CA GLU A 171 -6.27 -21.30 -8.96
C GLU A 171 -7.48 -20.43 -8.58
N GLU A 172 -8.37 -20.93 -7.69
CA GLU A 172 -9.52 -20.17 -7.20
C GLU A 172 -9.07 -18.88 -6.52
N TYR A 173 -8.10 -18.98 -5.61
CA TYR A 173 -7.64 -17.83 -4.84
C TYR A 173 -6.86 -16.84 -5.73
N ALA A 174 -5.94 -17.32 -6.56
CA ALA A 174 -5.19 -16.46 -7.47
C ALA A 174 -6.12 -15.67 -8.40
N THR A 175 -7.15 -16.34 -8.94
CA THR A 175 -8.15 -15.70 -9.81
C THR A 175 -8.93 -14.62 -9.06
N LYS A 176 -9.44 -14.93 -7.86
CA LYS A 176 -10.17 -13.96 -7.03
C LYS A 176 -9.29 -12.78 -6.63
N LEU A 177 -8.04 -13.02 -6.22
CA LEU A 177 -7.10 -11.96 -5.87
C LEU A 177 -6.85 -11.00 -7.04
N ARG A 178 -6.60 -11.54 -8.23
CA ARG A 178 -6.45 -10.73 -9.44
C ARG A 178 -7.70 -9.90 -9.73
N ASP A 179 -8.86 -10.53 -9.75
CA ASP A 179 -10.11 -9.90 -10.16
C ASP A 179 -10.53 -8.81 -9.15
N TYR A 180 -10.41 -9.08 -7.84
CA TYR A 180 -10.65 -8.07 -6.79
C TYR A 180 -9.66 -6.92 -6.88
N THR A 181 -8.38 -7.22 -7.07
CA THR A 181 -7.33 -6.20 -7.19
C THR A 181 -7.60 -5.24 -8.35
N ILE A 182 -7.95 -5.77 -9.52
CA ILE A 182 -8.28 -4.95 -10.70
C ILE A 182 -9.57 -4.15 -10.47
N ALA A 183 -10.60 -4.75 -9.88
CA ALA A 183 -11.87 -4.07 -9.62
C ALA A 183 -11.70 -2.91 -8.62
N LEU A 184 -11.01 -3.15 -7.51
CA LEU A 184 -10.68 -2.13 -6.51
C LEU A 184 -9.87 -0.99 -7.13
N TYR A 185 -8.82 -1.34 -7.90
CA TYR A 185 -7.99 -0.34 -8.55
C TYR A 185 -8.79 0.54 -9.51
N LYS A 186 -9.57 -0.04 -10.42
CA LYS A 186 -10.35 0.73 -11.41
C LYS A 186 -11.27 1.73 -10.71
N LYS A 187 -12.06 1.28 -9.73
CA LYS A 187 -12.98 2.15 -9.00
C LYS A 187 -12.25 3.30 -8.28
N CYS A 188 -11.16 2.98 -7.59
CA CYS A 188 -10.42 3.98 -6.81
C CYS A 188 -9.61 4.92 -7.69
N ALA A 189 -9.04 4.43 -8.79
CA ALA A 189 -8.27 5.25 -9.74
C ALA A 189 -9.16 6.27 -10.45
N ASP A 190 -10.39 5.89 -10.82
CA ASP A 190 -11.36 6.82 -11.41
C ASP A 190 -11.73 7.93 -10.42
N TYR A 191 -12.06 7.56 -9.17
CA TYR A 191 -12.34 8.53 -8.11
C TYR A 191 -11.16 9.47 -7.85
N ALA A 192 -9.96 8.91 -7.69
CA ALA A 192 -8.76 9.71 -7.41
C ALA A 192 -8.46 10.69 -8.55
N ARG A 193 -8.69 10.29 -9.80
CA ARG A 193 -8.50 11.15 -10.97
C ARG A 193 -9.44 12.34 -10.97
N GLU A 194 -10.70 12.16 -10.59
CA GLU A 194 -11.68 13.25 -10.41
C GLU A 194 -11.26 14.23 -9.32
N HIS A 195 -10.43 13.77 -8.35
CA HIS A 195 -9.88 14.57 -7.24
C HIS A 195 -8.43 15.06 -7.48
N GLY A 196 -7.96 15.02 -8.74
CA GLY A 196 -6.67 15.57 -9.12
C GLY A 196 -5.46 14.68 -8.84
N ILE A 197 -5.69 13.37 -8.56
CA ILE A 197 -4.63 12.39 -8.27
C ILE A 197 -4.68 11.24 -9.26
N ILE A 198 -3.52 10.88 -9.80
CA ILE A 198 -3.28 9.64 -10.52
C ILE A 198 -2.76 8.60 -9.54
N ILE A 199 -3.45 7.46 -9.42
CA ILE A 199 -2.91 6.26 -8.78
C ILE A 199 -2.14 5.48 -9.85
N ALA A 200 -0.81 5.57 -9.84
CA ALA A 200 0.01 4.90 -10.84
C ALA A 200 0.06 3.39 -10.64
N ASP A 201 0.30 2.99 -9.42
CA ASP A 201 0.25 1.61 -8.94
C ASP A 201 -0.09 1.56 -7.45
N THR A 202 -0.51 0.40 -7.01
CA THR A 202 -0.75 0.13 -5.59
C THR A 202 -0.60 -1.34 -5.29
N LYS A 203 -0.44 -1.64 -3.99
CA LYS A 203 -0.37 -2.98 -3.43
C LYS A 203 -1.55 -3.18 -2.48
N PHE A 204 -2.29 -4.29 -2.66
CA PHE A 204 -3.29 -4.77 -1.72
C PHE A 204 -2.83 -6.07 -1.06
N GLU A 205 -3.31 -6.30 0.16
CA GLU A 205 -3.15 -7.56 0.86
C GLU A 205 -4.54 -8.12 1.22
N PHE A 206 -4.69 -9.42 1.08
CA PHE A 206 -5.95 -10.11 1.36
C PHE A 206 -5.71 -11.25 2.33
N GLY A 207 -6.77 -11.62 3.04
CA GLY A 207 -6.77 -12.78 3.91
C GLY A 207 -8.14 -13.44 3.95
N LEU A 208 -8.19 -14.60 4.57
CA LEU A 208 -9.42 -15.33 4.82
C LEU A 208 -9.96 -14.94 6.20
N ASP A 209 -11.24 -14.65 6.26
CA ASP A 209 -11.95 -14.50 7.53
C ASP A 209 -12.28 -15.88 8.15
N GLU A 210 -12.95 -15.88 9.28
CA GLU A 210 -13.37 -17.10 10.01
C GLU A 210 -14.29 -18.04 9.20
N ASN A 211 -14.92 -17.54 8.13
CA ASN A 211 -15.78 -18.29 7.23
C ASN A 211 -15.05 -18.74 5.95
N GLY A 212 -13.75 -18.44 5.82
CA GLY A 212 -12.97 -18.71 4.62
C GLY A 212 -13.27 -17.75 3.47
N GLN A 213 -13.91 -16.60 3.74
CA GLN A 213 -14.17 -15.58 2.74
C GLN A 213 -12.92 -14.70 2.57
N ILE A 214 -12.52 -14.46 1.32
CA ILE A 214 -11.46 -13.51 1.02
C ILE A 214 -11.96 -12.10 1.32
N ILE A 215 -11.22 -11.38 2.16
CA ILE A 215 -11.46 -9.97 2.46
C ILE A 215 -10.15 -9.18 2.38
N ILE A 216 -10.25 -7.88 2.15
CA ILE A 216 -9.07 -7.00 2.11
C ILE A 216 -8.60 -6.69 3.53
N GLY A 217 -7.29 -6.75 3.75
CA GLY A 217 -6.61 -6.46 5.00
C GLY A 217 -5.52 -5.41 4.86
N ASP A 218 -4.69 -5.27 5.90
CA ASP A 218 -3.58 -4.32 6.01
C ASP A 218 -4.02 -2.86 5.78
N GLU A 219 -3.33 -2.12 4.94
CA GLU A 219 -3.67 -0.76 4.54
C GLU A 219 -4.22 -0.72 3.11
N MET A 220 -4.93 0.34 2.78
CA MET A 220 -5.48 0.50 1.45
C MET A 220 -5.18 1.89 0.90
N LEU A 221 -4.52 1.92 -0.27
CA LEU A 221 -4.30 3.13 -1.09
C LEU A 221 -3.77 4.31 -0.28
N THR A 222 -2.71 4.06 0.48
CA THR A 222 -1.98 5.08 1.21
C THR A 222 -0.73 5.51 0.44
N PRO A 223 -0.11 6.65 0.78
CA PRO A 223 1.18 7.03 0.19
C PRO A 223 2.33 6.04 0.47
N ASP A 224 2.18 5.13 1.43
CA ASP A 224 3.17 4.08 1.70
C ASP A 224 3.00 2.86 0.79
N SER A 225 1.77 2.51 0.41
CA SER A 225 1.44 1.35 -0.43
C SER A 225 1.20 1.69 -1.90
N SER A 226 1.19 2.97 -2.27
CA SER A 226 0.77 3.45 -3.60
C SER A 226 1.68 4.56 -4.10
N ARG A 227 1.75 4.72 -5.43
CA ARG A 227 2.30 5.91 -6.06
C ARG A 227 1.18 6.83 -6.49
N PHE A 228 1.11 7.99 -5.86
CA PHE A 228 0.15 9.04 -6.16
C PHE A 228 0.85 10.19 -6.86
N TRP A 229 0.40 10.53 -8.08
CA TRP A 229 0.94 11.63 -8.85
C TRP A 229 -0.07 12.76 -8.98
N PRO A 230 0.37 14.02 -8.96
CA PRO A 230 -0.49 15.14 -9.31
C PRO A 230 -0.96 15.03 -10.76
N LEU A 231 -2.27 15.10 -10.98
CA LEU A 231 -2.85 15.00 -12.33
C LEU A 231 -2.49 16.20 -13.20
N ASP A 232 -2.40 17.39 -12.62
CA ASP A 232 -2.16 18.67 -13.33
C ASP A 232 -0.74 18.80 -13.90
N SER A 233 0.23 18.11 -13.31
CA SER A 233 1.63 18.14 -13.74
C SER A 233 2.10 16.81 -14.37
N TYR A 234 1.18 15.89 -14.61
CA TYR A 234 1.50 14.60 -15.22
C TYR A 234 1.95 14.74 -16.68
N GLU A 235 3.15 14.28 -16.96
CA GLU A 235 3.73 14.22 -18.30
C GLU A 235 4.52 12.89 -18.47
N PRO A 236 4.16 12.02 -19.41
CA PRO A 236 4.88 10.77 -19.63
C PRO A 236 6.27 11.00 -20.24
N GLY A 237 7.17 10.03 -20.05
CA GLY A 237 8.54 10.06 -20.59
C GLY A 237 9.63 10.22 -19.53
N HIS A 238 9.26 10.47 -18.30
CA HIS A 238 10.16 10.57 -17.15
C HIS A 238 9.44 10.20 -15.85
N SER A 239 10.19 10.10 -14.74
CA SER A 239 9.61 9.90 -13.42
C SER A 239 8.77 11.11 -13.01
N GLN A 240 7.66 10.87 -12.29
CA GLN A 240 6.71 11.89 -11.91
C GLN A 240 6.96 12.43 -10.51
N PRO A 241 6.63 13.72 -10.24
CA PRO A 241 6.42 14.18 -8.88
C PRO A 241 5.39 13.30 -8.17
N SER A 242 5.57 13.08 -6.87
CA SER A 242 4.71 12.16 -6.13
C SER A 242 4.27 12.75 -4.79
N PHE A 243 3.10 12.31 -4.30
CA PHE A 243 2.60 12.63 -2.96
C PHE A 243 3.09 11.63 -1.90
N ASP A 244 4.01 10.75 -2.27
CA ASP A 244 4.59 9.75 -1.38
C ASP A 244 5.97 10.17 -0.85
N LYS A 245 6.72 9.20 -0.32
CA LYS A 245 8.08 9.37 0.21
C LYS A 245 9.18 9.44 -0.85
N GLN A 246 8.85 9.66 -2.13
CA GLN A 246 9.86 9.73 -3.22
C GLN A 246 10.83 10.90 -2.97
N PHE A 247 10.33 12.00 -2.44
CA PHE A 247 11.15 13.16 -2.09
C PHE A 247 12.25 12.81 -1.06
N ALA A 248 11.89 12.03 -0.03
CA ALA A 248 12.85 11.53 0.95
C ALA A 248 13.85 10.54 0.33
N ARG A 249 13.37 9.63 -0.54
CA ARG A 249 14.22 8.68 -1.26
C ARG A 249 15.24 9.37 -2.17
N ASP A 250 14.81 10.40 -2.90
CA ASP A 250 15.68 11.15 -3.82
C ASP A 250 16.77 11.90 -3.05
N TRP A 251 16.38 12.50 -1.92
CA TRP A 251 17.36 13.16 -1.06
C TRP A 251 18.39 12.18 -0.49
N LEU A 252 17.96 11.02 0.01
CA LEU A 252 18.85 9.98 0.53
C LEU A 252 19.84 9.49 -0.53
N LYS A 253 19.39 9.28 -1.77
CA LYS A 253 20.25 8.88 -2.88
C LYS A 253 21.28 9.95 -3.24
N ALA A 254 20.88 11.22 -3.19
CA ALA A 254 21.77 12.35 -3.48
C ALA A 254 22.78 12.62 -2.36
N ASN A 255 22.55 12.11 -1.15
CA ASN A 255 23.37 12.33 0.05
C ASN A 255 23.73 10.98 0.69
N PRO A 256 24.64 10.18 0.12
CA PRO A 256 24.93 8.82 0.59
C PRO A 256 25.50 8.73 2.02
N ASP A 257 26.11 9.79 2.53
CA ASP A 257 26.69 9.88 3.89
C ASP A 257 25.69 10.43 4.91
N ASN A 258 24.41 10.22 4.71
CA ASN A 258 23.31 10.87 5.48
C ASN A 258 23.02 10.25 6.85
N ASP A 259 23.65 9.13 7.22
CA ASP A 259 23.38 8.37 8.46
C ASP A 259 21.88 8.09 8.68
N TRP A 260 21.13 7.83 7.60
CA TRP A 260 19.69 7.57 7.62
C TRP A 260 18.85 8.66 8.33
N THR A 261 19.35 9.91 8.29
CA THR A 261 18.72 11.07 8.90
C THR A 261 18.39 12.12 7.84
N LEU A 262 17.12 12.51 7.74
CA LEU A 262 16.66 13.56 6.82
C LEU A 262 16.79 14.93 7.48
N PRO A 263 17.10 16.00 6.73
CA PRO A 263 16.92 17.37 7.19
C PRO A 263 15.46 17.67 7.53
N GLU A 264 15.22 18.60 8.44
CA GLU A 264 13.88 19.02 8.85
C GLU A 264 13.03 19.46 7.64
N GLU A 265 13.59 20.24 6.74
CA GLU A 265 12.93 20.69 5.51
C GLU A 265 12.40 19.51 4.66
N ILE A 266 13.13 18.39 4.60
CA ILE A 266 12.71 17.18 3.85
C ILE A 266 11.58 16.47 4.58
N THR A 267 11.65 16.40 5.91
CA THR A 267 10.56 15.81 6.71
C THR A 267 9.28 16.62 6.61
N GLU A 268 9.36 17.96 6.68
CA GLU A 268 8.22 18.85 6.52
C GLU A 268 7.60 18.76 5.12
N LYS A 269 8.42 18.72 4.07
CA LYS A 269 7.92 18.51 2.70
C LYS A 269 7.27 17.15 2.53
N THR A 270 7.81 16.12 3.17
CA THR A 270 7.23 14.77 3.10
C THR A 270 5.84 14.73 3.73
N ILE A 271 5.68 15.25 4.96
CA ILE A 271 4.36 15.27 5.60
C ILE A 271 3.37 16.17 4.86
N ALA A 272 3.81 17.30 4.33
CA ALA A 272 2.95 18.19 3.54
C ALA A 272 2.36 17.46 2.32
N LYS A 273 3.14 16.59 1.66
CA LYS A 273 2.66 15.75 0.54
C LYS A 273 1.62 14.72 0.98
N TYR A 274 1.84 14.06 2.12
CA TYR A 274 0.87 13.11 2.68
C TYR A 274 -0.46 13.79 3.04
N LEU A 275 -0.40 14.94 3.72
CA LEU A 275 -1.57 15.73 4.08
C LEU A 275 -2.31 16.26 2.85
N GLN A 276 -1.57 16.72 1.84
CA GLN A 276 -2.15 17.17 0.57
C GLN A 276 -2.90 16.05 -0.15
N ALA A 277 -2.32 14.84 -0.24
CA ALA A 277 -2.99 13.68 -0.83
C ALA A 277 -4.27 13.33 -0.04
N TYR A 278 -4.20 13.34 1.30
CA TYR A 278 -5.35 13.08 2.14
C TYR A 278 -6.48 14.08 1.89
N SER A 279 -6.16 15.37 1.94
CA SER A 279 -7.17 16.43 1.74
C SER A 279 -7.80 16.37 0.34
N LEU A 280 -7.00 16.13 -0.72
CA LEU A 280 -7.54 16.00 -2.08
C LEU A 280 -8.50 14.81 -2.21
N LEU A 281 -8.16 13.66 -1.61
CA LEU A 281 -8.96 12.43 -1.76
C LEU A 281 -10.19 12.40 -0.86
N THR A 282 -10.11 12.94 0.35
CA THR A 282 -11.19 12.85 1.34
C THR A 282 -12.03 14.12 1.45
N GLY A 283 -11.48 15.26 1.03
CA GLY A 283 -12.07 16.58 1.28
C GLY A 283 -11.91 17.06 2.72
N GLU A 284 -11.16 16.35 3.56
CA GLU A 284 -10.95 16.66 4.97
C GLU A 284 -9.50 17.14 5.22
N GLU A 285 -9.30 17.85 6.31
CA GLU A 285 -7.97 18.26 6.80
C GLU A 285 -7.67 17.59 8.16
N LEU A 286 -6.36 17.30 8.41
CA LEU A 286 -5.88 16.68 9.65
C LEU A 286 -5.04 17.65 10.49
#